data_7bb710fc591ea1f82d52562c255e659b
#
_entry.id   7bb710fc591ea1f82d52562c255e659b
#
_cell.length_a   1.000
_cell.length_b   1.000
_cell.length_c   1.000
_cell.angle_alpha   90.00
_cell.angle_beta   90.00
_cell.angle_gamma   90.00
#
_symmetry.space_group_name_H-M   'P 1'
#
loop_
_entity.id
_entity.type
_entity.pdbx_description
1 polymer ?
#
loop_
_entity_poly.entity_id
_entity_poly.type
_entity_poly.pdbx_seq_one_letter_code
_entity_poly.pdbx_strand_id
1 'polypeptide(L)'
;MPYPRRVIIYLREKGIPSSLVTIVRVSDPNNGDAAPPEYPPRPAGSLPILAIPPAAHSGSQTYIYIRQSNAIMTYLDELCDEGRDGFPLSKHLMRGTDPLSRARDIELLALADECTTAWNPVRTFGTGAGTLSLPAAAKEMIRWVYRALATIESWWADRDFSSLRRGANGQVSMAEVVLYQFLDFTKDCYGVDITQGSGQTVKDVYGREVVERYTKVREFYEAFRTRDSARRDAAAGEVPPEAALKLMTTWAEGVL
;
A
#
# COMPACT_ATOMS: atom_id res chain seq x y z
N MET A 1 -0.87 1.06 9.87
CA MET A 1 0.36 1.50 9.15
C MET A 1 0.24 1.13 7.67
N PRO A 2 0.48 2.07 6.73
CA PRO A 2 0.23 1.82 5.31
C PRO A 2 1.16 0.77 4.71
N TYR A 3 2.45 0.92 4.86
CA TYR A 3 3.44 0.09 4.17
C TYR A 3 3.43 -1.41 4.56
N PRO A 4 3.31 -1.82 5.84
CA PRO A 4 3.16 -3.24 6.18
C PRO A 4 1.89 -3.87 5.60
N ARG A 5 0.77 -3.12 5.55
CA ARG A 5 -0.49 -3.64 5.04
C ARG A 5 -0.44 -4.00 3.55
N ARG A 6 0.35 -3.28 2.73
CA ARG A 6 0.58 -3.65 1.33
C ARG A 6 1.10 -5.07 1.20
N VAL A 7 2.08 -5.42 2.03
CA VAL A 7 2.68 -6.76 2.03
C VAL A 7 1.66 -7.80 2.49
N ILE A 8 0.84 -7.50 3.50
CA ILE A 8 -0.21 -8.43 3.98
C ILE A 8 -1.23 -8.71 2.87
N ILE A 9 -1.73 -7.66 2.19
CA ILE A 9 -2.67 -7.81 1.08
C ILE A 9 -2.01 -8.63 -0.05
N TYR A 10 -0.77 -8.31 -0.39
CA TYR A 10 0.00 -9.03 -1.40
C TYR A 10 0.13 -10.52 -1.08
N LEU A 11 0.54 -10.88 0.14
CA LEU A 11 0.67 -12.27 0.56
C LEU A 11 -0.65 -13.05 0.42
N ARG A 12 -1.77 -12.39 0.74
CA ARG A 12 -3.10 -12.98 0.62
C ARG A 12 -3.52 -13.16 -0.85
N GLU A 13 -3.27 -12.17 -1.72
CA GLU A 13 -3.55 -12.26 -3.16
C GLU A 13 -2.73 -13.35 -3.85
N LYS A 14 -1.46 -13.49 -3.49
CA LYS A 14 -0.59 -14.55 -3.99
C LYS A 14 -0.88 -15.92 -3.39
N GLY A 15 -1.63 -15.97 -2.28
CA GLY A 15 -1.87 -17.22 -1.57
C GLY A 15 -0.62 -17.80 -0.92
N ILE A 16 0.35 -16.95 -0.52
CA ILE A 16 1.57 -17.40 0.15
C ILE A 16 1.21 -17.83 1.58
N PRO A 17 1.46 -19.10 1.96
CA PRO A 17 1.08 -19.61 3.26
C PRO A 17 2.00 -19.10 4.36
N SER A 18 1.48 -19.04 5.59
CA SER A 18 2.24 -18.61 6.78
C SER A 18 3.43 -19.53 7.13
N SER A 19 3.46 -20.75 6.60
CA SER A 19 4.61 -21.65 6.71
C SER A 19 5.84 -21.17 5.92
N LEU A 20 5.64 -20.35 4.88
CA LEU A 20 6.73 -19.78 4.09
C LEU A 20 7.08 -18.35 4.54
N VAL A 21 6.09 -17.55 4.87
CA VAL A 21 6.28 -16.17 5.32
C VAL A 21 5.50 -15.94 6.61
N THR A 22 6.21 -15.90 7.73
CA THR A 22 5.61 -15.61 9.05
C THR A 22 5.57 -14.10 9.30
N ILE A 23 4.39 -13.58 9.63
CA ILE A 23 4.21 -12.17 9.99
C ILE A 23 4.48 -12.00 11.48
N VAL A 24 5.62 -11.37 11.82
CA VAL A 24 5.97 -11.01 13.20
C VAL A 24 5.50 -9.58 13.48
N ARG A 25 4.66 -9.42 14.49
CA ARG A 25 4.11 -8.11 14.87
C ARG A 25 5.00 -7.46 15.92
N VAL A 26 5.09 -6.15 15.85
CA VAL A 26 5.79 -5.33 16.84
C VAL A 26 4.82 -4.31 17.41
N SER A 27 4.89 -4.07 18.72
CA SER A 27 3.99 -3.16 19.42
C SER A 27 4.35 -1.70 19.18
N ASP A 28 5.61 -1.38 19.04
CA ASP A 28 6.10 -0.04 18.71
C ASP A 28 7.07 -0.07 17.53
N PRO A 29 6.62 0.37 16.35
CA PRO A 29 7.47 0.42 15.18
C PRO A 29 8.62 1.44 15.27
N ASN A 30 8.56 2.41 16.18
CA ASN A 30 9.55 3.48 16.29
C ASN A 30 10.64 3.17 17.33
N ASN A 31 10.29 2.49 18.42
CA ASN A 31 11.20 2.24 19.56
C ASN A 31 12.01 0.95 19.43
N GLY A 32 11.89 0.22 18.32
CA GLY A 32 12.73 -0.94 18.09
C GLY A 32 12.45 -2.10 19.04
N ASP A 33 11.17 -2.35 19.36
CA ASP A 33 10.79 -3.52 20.15
C ASP A 33 11.53 -4.76 19.68
N ALA A 34 12.10 -5.50 20.61
CA ALA A 34 12.75 -6.76 20.30
C ALA A 34 11.74 -7.71 19.67
N ALA A 35 12.15 -8.37 18.60
CA ALA A 35 11.39 -9.50 18.09
C ALA A 35 11.32 -10.58 19.21
N PRO A 36 10.23 -11.39 19.27
CA PRO A 36 10.18 -12.53 20.16
C PRO A 36 11.43 -13.42 19.95
N PRO A 37 11.94 -14.08 21.01
CA PRO A 37 13.22 -14.79 20.97
C PRO A 37 13.36 -15.86 19.87
N GLU A 38 12.25 -16.40 19.42
CA GLU A 38 12.18 -17.41 18.36
C GLU A 38 12.37 -16.83 16.94
N TYR A 39 12.37 -15.51 16.81
CA TYR A 39 12.56 -14.82 15.53
C TYR A 39 13.90 -14.07 15.47
N PRO A 40 14.40 -13.77 14.27
CA PRO A 40 15.62 -13.00 14.13
C PRO A 40 15.49 -11.61 14.76
N PRO A 41 16.59 -11.06 15.30
CA PRO A 41 16.59 -9.74 15.89
C PRO A 41 16.12 -8.70 14.87
N ARG A 42 15.21 -7.82 15.29
CA ARG A 42 14.72 -6.75 14.43
C ARG A 42 15.81 -5.69 14.25
N PRO A 43 16.25 -5.40 13.02
CA PRO A 43 17.16 -4.29 12.77
C PRO A 43 16.41 -2.95 12.93
N ALA A 44 17.13 -1.89 13.24
CA ALA A 44 16.59 -0.53 13.27
C ALA A 44 16.01 -0.13 11.90
N GLY A 45 14.95 0.69 11.91
CA GLY A 45 14.34 1.24 10.71
C GLY A 45 12.83 1.07 10.65
N SER A 46 12.25 1.66 9.61
CA SER A 46 10.80 1.64 9.37
C SER A 46 10.31 0.26 8.91
N LEU A 47 9.06 -0.04 9.22
CA LEU A 47 8.37 -1.27 8.77
C LEU A 47 7.72 -1.08 7.39
N PRO A 48 7.58 -2.16 6.62
CA PRO A 48 7.92 -3.56 6.90
C PRO A 48 9.41 -3.87 6.70
N ILE A 49 9.88 -4.95 7.33
CA ILE A 49 11.22 -5.51 7.12
C ILE A 49 11.04 -7.02 6.90
N LEU A 50 11.57 -7.54 5.80
CA LEU A 50 11.65 -8.98 5.53
C LEU A 50 13.02 -9.48 6.01
N ALA A 51 13.02 -10.50 6.87
CA ALA A 51 14.21 -11.23 7.29
C ALA A 51 14.28 -12.56 6.53
N ILE A 52 15.36 -12.76 5.78
CA ILE A 52 15.63 -13.98 5.01
C ILE A 52 16.68 -14.78 5.77
N PRO A 53 16.40 -16.05 6.12
CA PRO A 53 17.38 -16.89 6.80
C PRO A 53 18.61 -17.14 5.93
N PRO A 54 19.78 -17.39 6.52
CA PRO A 54 20.96 -17.78 5.78
C PRO A 54 20.70 -19.13 5.08
N ALA A 55 21.24 -19.29 3.86
CA ALA A 55 21.15 -20.56 3.16
C ALA A 55 21.80 -21.69 4.00
N ALA A 56 21.14 -22.85 4.06
CA ALA A 56 21.52 -23.99 4.91
C ALA A 56 22.99 -24.44 4.77
N HIS A 57 23.63 -24.13 3.64
CA HIS A 57 25.01 -24.52 3.35
C HIS A 57 25.98 -23.33 3.25
N SER A 58 25.58 -22.12 3.60
CA SER A 58 26.43 -20.92 3.43
C SER A 58 27.49 -20.74 4.52
N GLY A 59 27.43 -21.51 5.63
CA GLY A 59 28.26 -21.30 6.81
C GLY A 59 28.02 -19.97 7.53
N SER A 60 27.19 -19.11 6.99
CA SER A 60 26.78 -17.84 7.61
C SER A 60 25.59 -18.06 8.54
N GLN A 61 25.59 -17.40 9.70
CA GLN A 61 24.46 -17.34 10.61
C GLN A 61 23.72 -16.00 10.50
N THR A 62 24.06 -15.16 9.51
CA THR A 62 23.56 -13.80 9.40
C THR A 62 22.35 -13.73 8.50
N TYR A 63 21.24 -13.20 9.01
CA TYR A 63 20.04 -12.91 8.21
C TYR A 63 20.29 -11.79 7.21
N ILE A 64 19.66 -11.91 6.03
CA ILE A 64 19.58 -10.84 5.04
C ILE A 64 18.27 -10.09 5.27
N TYR A 65 18.32 -8.76 5.22
CA TYR A 65 17.14 -7.92 5.45
C TYR A 65 16.80 -7.10 4.22
N ILE A 66 15.58 -7.25 3.74
CA ILE A 66 15.00 -6.38 2.70
C ILE A 66 14.04 -5.40 3.37
N ARG A 67 14.21 -4.13 3.07
CA ARG A 67 13.35 -3.03 3.51
C ARG A 67 12.57 -2.48 2.30
N GLN A 68 11.56 -1.66 2.56
CA GLN A 68 10.63 -1.12 1.58
C GLN A 68 9.61 -2.14 1.06
N SER A 69 8.33 -1.84 1.27
CA SER A 69 7.23 -2.74 0.91
C SER A 69 7.25 -3.18 -0.55
N ASN A 70 7.58 -2.27 -1.48
CA ASN A 70 7.63 -2.58 -2.90
C ASN A 70 8.77 -3.57 -3.22
N ALA A 71 9.96 -3.37 -2.64
CA ALA A 71 11.09 -4.29 -2.81
C ALA A 71 10.79 -5.68 -2.23
N ILE A 72 10.11 -5.74 -1.07
CA ILE A 72 9.68 -7.01 -0.45
C ILE A 72 8.69 -7.73 -1.36
N MET A 73 7.67 -7.03 -1.87
CA MET A 73 6.69 -7.63 -2.77
C MET A 73 7.33 -8.11 -4.07
N THR A 74 8.24 -7.34 -4.67
CA THR A 74 8.97 -7.74 -5.88
C THR A 74 9.80 -8.98 -5.64
N TYR A 75 10.56 -9.04 -4.54
CA TYR A 75 11.37 -10.22 -4.21
C TYR A 75 10.51 -11.48 -4.04
N LEU A 76 9.40 -11.38 -3.31
CA LEU A 76 8.49 -12.50 -3.11
C LEU A 76 7.78 -12.91 -4.41
N ASP A 77 7.49 -11.95 -5.29
CA ASP A 77 6.88 -12.22 -6.60
C ASP A 77 7.81 -13.02 -7.51
N GLU A 78 9.10 -12.69 -7.50
CA GLU A 78 10.11 -13.43 -8.25
C GLU A 78 10.30 -14.86 -7.72
N LEU A 79 10.28 -15.06 -6.39
CA LEU A 79 10.32 -16.41 -5.83
C LEU A 79 9.11 -17.26 -6.25
N CYS A 80 7.91 -16.64 -6.29
CA CYS A 80 6.70 -17.32 -6.77
C CYS A 80 6.75 -17.61 -8.28
N ASP A 81 7.27 -16.69 -9.09
CA ASP A 81 7.36 -16.87 -10.54
C ASP A 81 8.33 -18.01 -10.92
N GLU A 82 9.38 -18.18 -10.13
CA GLU A 82 10.37 -19.24 -10.32
C GLU A 82 10.02 -20.56 -9.57
N GLY A 83 9.03 -20.56 -8.70
CA GLY A 83 8.73 -21.69 -7.80
C GLY A 83 9.89 -22.04 -6.89
N ARG A 84 10.72 -21.04 -6.52
CA ARG A 84 11.95 -21.22 -5.76
C ARG A 84 11.67 -21.38 -4.27
N ASP A 85 12.52 -22.14 -3.59
CA ASP A 85 12.52 -22.30 -2.12
C ASP A 85 11.16 -22.75 -1.53
N GLY A 86 10.38 -23.51 -2.29
CA GLY A 86 9.07 -24.02 -1.88
C GLY A 86 7.92 -23.02 -2.06
N PHE A 87 8.20 -21.83 -2.62
CA PHE A 87 7.14 -20.90 -2.97
C PHE A 87 6.25 -21.49 -4.07
N PRO A 88 4.92 -21.30 -3.96
CA PRO A 88 4.01 -21.83 -4.97
C PRO A 88 4.27 -21.14 -6.31
N LEU A 89 4.36 -21.90 -7.39
CA LEU A 89 4.31 -21.33 -8.73
C LEU A 89 3.05 -20.48 -8.84
N SER A 90 3.24 -19.22 -9.08
CA SER A 90 2.14 -18.27 -9.15
C SER A 90 1.25 -18.58 -10.36
N LYS A 91 -0.05 -18.72 -10.13
CA LYS A 91 -1.02 -18.76 -11.23
C LYS A 91 -1.17 -17.38 -11.91
N HIS A 92 -0.71 -16.32 -11.24
CA HIS A 92 -0.88 -14.94 -11.67
C HIS A 92 0.41 -14.19 -11.45
N LEU A 93 0.94 -13.60 -12.49
CA LEU A 93 1.96 -12.56 -12.37
C LEU A 93 1.28 -11.31 -11.83
N MET A 94 1.78 -10.76 -10.71
CA MET A 94 1.30 -9.46 -10.21
C MET A 94 1.96 -8.28 -10.94
N ARG A 95 2.53 -8.55 -12.09
CA ARG A 95 3.13 -7.60 -13.04
C ARG A 95 2.84 -8.07 -14.47
N GLY A 96 2.88 -7.17 -15.41
CA GLY A 96 2.59 -7.47 -16.81
C GLY A 96 3.49 -8.58 -17.39
N THR A 97 2.96 -9.32 -18.34
CA THR A 97 3.62 -10.50 -18.95
C THR A 97 4.64 -10.14 -20.03
N ASP A 98 4.51 -8.96 -20.64
CA ASP A 98 5.40 -8.46 -21.69
C ASP A 98 6.10 -7.15 -21.24
N PRO A 99 7.14 -6.69 -21.97
CA PRO A 99 7.90 -5.51 -21.57
C PRO A 99 7.05 -4.23 -21.44
N LEU A 100 6.07 -4.03 -22.33
CA LEU A 100 5.24 -2.82 -22.30
C LEU A 100 4.28 -2.84 -21.13
N SER A 101 3.58 -3.95 -20.90
CA SER A 101 2.67 -4.10 -19.76
C SER A 101 3.41 -3.98 -18.43
N ARG A 102 4.63 -4.55 -18.31
CA ARG A 102 5.47 -4.34 -17.12
C ARG A 102 5.86 -2.88 -16.91
N ALA A 103 6.20 -2.16 -17.98
CA ALA A 103 6.50 -0.74 -17.88
C ALA A 103 5.29 0.06 -17.40
N ARG A 104 4.08 -0.25 -17.91
CA ARG A 104 2.83 0.39 -17.47
C ARG A 104 2.49 0.09 -15.99
N ASP A 105 2.73 -1.13 -15.55
CA ASP A 105 2.54 -1.48 -14.13
C ASP A 105 3.53 -0.71 -13.22
N ILE A 106 4.77 -0.50 -13.68
CA ILE A 106 5.76 0.31 -12.95
C ILE A 106 5.35 1.79 -12.91
N GLU A 107 4.83 2.35 -14.01
CA GLU A 107 4.29 3.72 -14.02
C GLU A 107 3.14 3.87 -13.01
N LEU A 108 2.19 2.94 -13.01
CA LEU A 108 1.07 2.94 -12.06
C LEU A 108 1.56 2.76 -10.61
N LEU A 109 2.52 1.87 -10.39
CA LEU A 109 3.12 1.64 -9.07
C LEU A 109 3.81 2.91 -8.54
N ALA A 110 4.53 3.63 -9.40
CA ALA A 110 5.19 4.88 -9.04
C ALA A 110 4.17 5.93 -8.60
N LEU A 111 3.08 6.13 -9.36
CA LEU A 111 2.01 7.08 -9.01
C LEU A 111 1.27 6.67 -7.73
N ALA A 112 0.98 5.39 -7.55
CA ALA A 112 0.31 4.89 -6.35
C ALA A 112 1.19 5.07 -5.09
N ASP A 113 2.51 4.90 -5.22
CA ASP A 113 3.46 5.13 -4.12
C ASP A 113 3.67 6.62 -3.85
N GLU A 114 3.67 7.45 -4.90
CA GLU A 114 3.68 8.91 -4.77
C GLU A 114 2.47 9.43 -3.97
N CYS A 115 1.27 8.91 -4.23
CA CYS A 115 0.09 9.23 -3.42
C CYS A 115 0.34 8.99 -1.92
N THR A 116 0.92 7.85 -1.56
CA THR A 116 1.22 7.54 -0.15
C THR A 116 2.32 8.44 0.42
N THR A 117 3.32 8.75 -0.39
CA THR A 117 4.44 9.62 0.01
C THR A 117 3.97 11.06 0.22
N ALA A 118 3.15 11.58 -0.70
CA ALA A 118 2.56 12.91 -0.58
C ALA A 118 1.56 13.02 0.59
N TRP A 119 0.88 11.91 0.93
CA TRP A 119 -0.01 11.87 2.09
C TRP A 119 0.71 11.96 3.44
N ASN A 120 1.96 11.56 3.53
CA ASN A 120 2.71 11.63 4.79
C ASN A 120 2.78 13.07 5.36
N PRO A 121 3.20 14.10 4.62
CA PRO A 121 3.14 15.47 5.12
C PRO A 121 1.70 15.97 5.32
N VAL A 122 0.72 15.57 4.50
CA VAL A 122 -0.69 15.94 4.71
C VAL A 122 -1.14 15.53 6.10
N ARG A 123 -0.96 14.27 6.48
CA ARG A 123 -1.33 13.76 7.80
C ARG A 123 -0.49 14.36 8.92
N THR A 124 0.81 14.54 8.70
CA THR A 124 1.73 15.04 9.74
C THR A 124 1.45 16.49 10.09
N PHE A 125 1.14 17.31 9.11
CA PHE A 125 0.90 18.75 9.30
C PHE A 125 -0.59 19.10 9.44
N GLY A 126 -1.49 18.21 9.02
CA GLY A 126 -2.91 18.49 8.94
C GLY A 126 -3.77 17.81 10.00
N THR A 127 -3.22 16.87 10.78
CA THR A 127 -4.02 16.15 11.81
C THR A 127 -3.45 16.29 13.21
N GLY A 128 -4.25 15.96 14.22
CA GLY A 128 -3.81 15.89 15.62
C GLY A 128 -2.79 14.79 15.92
N ALA A 129 -2.53 13.88 14.97
CA ALA A 129 -1.50 12.85 15.11
C ALA A 129 -0.08 13.36 14.78
N GLY A 130 0.07 14.55 14.22
CA GLY A 130 1.35 15.19 13.90
C GLY A 130 1.96 15.93 15.09
N THR A 131 3.26 16.18 14.99
CA THR A 131 4.01 16.96 16.00
C THR A 131 3.97 18.46 15.74
N LEU A 132 3.60 18.87 14.54
CA LEU A 132 3.57 20.27 14.11
C LEU A 132 2.36 20.49 13.19
N SER A 133 1.50 21.44 13.57
CA SER A 133 0.37 21.83 12.74
C SER A 133 0.77 22.92 11.74
N LEU A 134 0.69 22.61 10.45
CA LEU A 134 0.94 23.51 9.31
C LEU A 134 -0.14 23.29 8.24
N PRO A 135 -1.39 23.78 8.45
CA PRO A 135 -2.52 23.51 7.58
C PRO A 135 -2.28 23.91 6.11
N ALA A 136 -1.61 25.03 5.87
CA ALA A 136 -1.31 25.49 4.51
C ALA A 136 -0.37 24.51 3.76
N ALA A 137 0.62 23.94 4.46
CA ALA A 137 1.51 22.94 3.87
C ALA A 137 0.75 21.64 3.60
N ALA A 138 -0.10 21.19 4.52
CA ALA A 138 -0.94 20.01 4.34
C ALA A 138 -1.87 20.19 3.13
N LYS A 139 -2.50 21.35 2.99
CA LYS A 139 -3.37 21.68 1.86
C LYS A 139 -2.62 21.70 0.52
N GLU A 140 -1.40 22.18 0.47
CA GLU A 140 -0.60 22.13 -0.75
C GLU A 140 -0.21 20.68 -1.11
N MET A 141 0.17 19.87 -0.12
CA MET A 141 0.55 18.48 -0.36
C MET A 141 -0.62 17.60 -0.81
N ILE A 142 -1.84 17.88 -0.37
CA ILE A 142 -3.02 17.13 -0.84
C ILE A 142 -3.27 17.34 -2.34
N ARG A 143 -2.89 18.50 -2.90
CA ARG A 143 -2.96 18.76 -4.34
C ARG A 143 -2.05 17.85 -5.14
N TRP A 144 -0.90 17.44 -4.60
CA TRP A 144 -0.01 16.47 -5.25
C TRP A 144 -0.67 15.08 -5.31
N VAL A 145 -1.35 14.68 -4.23
CA VAL A 145 -2.14 13.44 -4.23
C VAL A 145 -3.21 13.48 -5.33
N TYR A 146 -3.95 14.59 -5.42
CA TYR A 146 -4.99 14.74 -6.43
C TYR A 146 -4.46 14.71 -7.85
N ARG A 147 -3.29 15.28 -8.12
CA ARG A 147 -2.65 15.23 -9.43
C ARG A 147 -2.30 13.80 -9.86
N ALA A 148 -1.76 13.01 -8.95
CA ALA A 148 -1.46 11.60 -9.22
C ALA A 148 -2.75 10.80 -9.48
N LEU A 149 -3.80 10.98 -8.64
CA LEU A 149 -5.09 10.33 -8.83
C LEU A 149 -5.77 10.74 -10.15
N ALA A 150 -5.67 12.01 -10.55
CA ALA A 150 -6.22 12.49 -11.83
C ALA A 150 -5.58 11.79 -13.03
N THR A 151 -4.28 11.53 -12.95
CA THR A 151 -3.55 10.76 -13.97
C THR A 151 -4.04 9.30 -14.03
N ILE A 152 -4.16 8.65 -12.87
CA ILE A 152 -4.67 7.27 -12.79
C ILE A 152 -6.10 7.19 -13.31
N GLU A 153 -6.97 8.14 -12.93
CA GLU A 153 -8.36 8.23 -13.42
C GLU A 153 -8.39 8.28 -14.94
N SER A 154 -7.55 9.12 -15.56
CA SER A 154 -7.50 9.25 -17.01
C SER A 154 -7.00 7.98 -17.72
N TRP A 155 -6.08 7.23 -17.12
CA TRP A 155 -5.61 5.95 -17.67
C TRP A 155 -6.67 4.86 -17.58
N TRP A 156 -7.58 4.96 -16.62
CA TRP A 156 -8.61 3.98 -16.36
C TRP A 156 -9.98 4.34 -16.97
N ALA A 157 -10.07 5.36 -17.81
CA ALA A 157 -11.33 5.87 -18.35
C ALA A 157 -12.26 4.76 -18.91
N ASP A 158 -11.67 3.80 -19.64
CA ASP A 158 -12.41 2.69 -20.28
C ASP A 158 -12.31 1.37 -19.50
N ARG A 159 -11.71 1.38 -18.31
CA ARG A 159 -11.48 0.15 -17.53
C ARG A 159 -12.73 -0.30 -16.79
N ASP A 160 -13.03 -1.60 -16.87
CA ASP A 160 -14.02 -2.29 -16.04
C ASP A 160 -13.35 -3.00 -14.86
N PHE A 161 -13.88 -2.79 -13.65
CA PHE A 161 -13.39 -3.37 -12.41
C PHE A 161 -14.28 -4.50 -11.88
N SER A 162 -15.29 -4.94 -12.61
CA SER A 162 -16.21 -6.01 -12.18
C SER A 162 -15.46 -7.31 -11.88
N SER A 163 -14.40 -7.61 -12.66
CA SER A 163 -13.55 -8.78 -12.48
C SER A 163 -12.74 -8.76 -11.17
N LEU A 164 -12.54 -7.61 -10.54
CA LEU A 164 -11.82 -7.50 -9.27
C LEU A 164 -12.68 -7.83 -8.05
N ARG A 165 -14.01 -7.89 -8.22
CA ARG A 165 -14.92 -8.18 -7.11
C ARG A 165 -14.70 -9.57 -6.53
N ARG A 166 -15.09 -9.75 -5.27
CA ARG A 166 -15.04 -11.04 -4.58
C ARG A 166 -15.73 -12.14 -5.40
N GLY A 167 -15.07 -13.28 -5.52
CA GLY A 167 -15.57 -14.42 -6.31
C GLY A 167 -15.36 -14.31 -7.81
N ALA A 168 -14.86 -13.18 -8.31
CA ALA A 168 -14.42 -13.05 -9.69
C ALA A 168 -12.94 -13.47 -9.84
N ASN A 169 -12.55 -13.87 -11.05
CA ASN A 169 -11.19 -14.36 -11.35
C ASN A 169 -10.22 -13.25 -11.80
N GLY A 170 -10.52 -11.99 -11.48
CA GLY A 170 -9.68 -10.87 -11.86
C GLY A 170 -8.32 -10.90 -11.17
N GLN A 171 -7.29 -10.74 -11.98
CA GLN A 171 -5.91 -10.61 -11.51
C GLN A 171 -5.70 -9.21 -10.93
N VAL A 172 -4.85 -9.12 -9.92
CA VAL A 172 -4.48 -7.88 -9.22
C VAL A 172 -2.99 -7.66 -9.42
N SER A 173 -2.60 -6.45 -9.83
CA SER A 173 -1.20 -6.06 -9.90
C SER A 173 -0.68 -5.54 -8.55
N MET A 174 0.66 -5.52 -8.37
CA MET A 174 1.28 -4.87 -7.21
C MET A 174 0.90 -3.40 -7.10
N ALA A 175 0.80 -2.71 -8.22
CA ALA A 175 0.39 -1.32 -8.27
C ALA A 175 -1.03 -1.11 -7.71
N GLU A 176 -1.96 -2.02 -8.05
CA GLU A 176 -3.32 -1.99 -7.53
C GLU A 176 -3.38 -2.28 -6.04
N VAL A 177 -2.55 -3.18 -5.53
CA VAL A 177 -2.41 -3.41 -4.08
C VAL A 177 -1.96 -2.13 -3.37
N VAL A 178 -0.96 -1.43 -3.91
CA VAL A 178 -0.42 -0.18 -3.35
C VAL A 178 -1.47 0.93 -3.37
N LEU A 179 -2.16 1.10 -4.50
CA LEU A 179 -3.20 2.11 -4.63
C LEU A 179 -4.41 1.82 -3.72
N TYR A 180 -4.90 0.57 -3.73
CA TYR A 180 -6.00 0.19 -2.83
C TYR A 180 -5.65 0.47 -1.37
N GLN A 181 -4.46 0.07 -0.92
CA GLN A 181 -4.03 0.30 0.45
C GLN A 181 -3.98 1.78 0.79
N PHE A 182 -3.55 2.65 -0.14
CA PHE A 182 -3.57 4.09 0.05
C PHE A 182 -4.99 4.62 0.24
N LEU A 183 -5.93 4.25 -0.62
CA LEU A 183 -7.33 4.68 -0.56
C LEU A 183 -8.02 4.19 0.73
N ASP A 184 -7.78 2.93 1.10
CA ASP A 184 -8.26 2.32 2.34
C ASP A 184 -7.70 3.04 3.59
N PHE A 185 -6.42 3.42 3.54
CA PHE A 185 -5.77 4.12 4.63
C PHE A 185 -6.29 5.54 4.84
N THR A 186 -6.54 6.29 3.78
CA THR A 186 -7.12 7.63 3.87
C THR A 186 -8.56 7.58 4.40
N LYS A 187 -9.33 6.62 3.93
CA LYS A 187 -10.75 6.50 4.30
C LYS A 187 -10.93 5.92 5.71
N ASP A 188 -10.34 4.76 5.99
CA ASP A 188 -10.58 4.03 7.24
C ASP A 188 -9.81 4.60 8.44
N CYS A 189 -8.63 5.17 8.21
CA CYS A 189 -7.80 5.68 9.30
C CYS A 189 -7.92 7.19 9.50
N TYR A 190 -8.14 7.95 8.44
CA TYR A 190 -8.22 9.42 8.50
C TYR A 190 -9.61 9.98 8.25
N GLY A 191 -10.60 9.15 7.93
CA GLY A 191 -11.97 9.56 7.66
C GLY A 191 -12.13 10.36 6.36
N VAL A 192 -11.14 10.32 5.46
CA VAL A 192 -11.11 11.11 4.21
C VAL A 192 -11.32 10.22 3.01
N ASP A 193 -12.44 10.38 2.32
CA ASP A 193 -12.68 9.77 1.03
C ASP A 193 -12.01 10.60 -0.08
N ILE A 194 -10.74 10.33 -0.31
CA ILE A 194 -9.93 11.05 -1.30
C ILE A 194 -10.45 10.90 -2.74
N THR A 195 -11.34 9.92 -2.99
CA THR A 195 -11.92 9.68 -4.33
C THR A 195 -13.04 10.66 -4.68
N GLN A 196 -13.48 11.50 -3.76
CA GLN A 196 -14.55 12.46 -4.04
C GLN A 196 -14.09 13.55 -5.01
N GLY A 197 -12.82 13.99 -4.87
CA GLY A 197 -12.27 15.08 -5.66
C GLY A 197 -12.94 16.43 -5.36
N SER A 198 -12.41 17.51 -5.93
CA SER A 198 -12.95 18.86 -5.76
C SER A 198 -14.00 19.26 -6.81
N GLY A 199 -14.06 18.52 -7.92
CA GLY A 199 -14.84 18.89 -9.11
C GLY A 199 -14.26 20.05 -9.92
N GLN A 200 -13.10 20.59 -9.54
CA GLN A 200 -12.42 21.67 -10.25
C GLN A 200 -11.57 21.14 -11.40
N THR A 201 -11.29 22.00 -12.38
CA THR A 201 -10.32 21.70 -13.43
C THR A 201 -8.92 21.99 -12.92
N VAL A 202 -8.04 21.00 -12.99
CA VAL A 202 -6.65 21.06 -12.53
C VAL A 202 -5.72 20.46 -13.58
N LYS A 203 -4.40 20.57 -13.39
CA LYS A 203 -3.41 19.88 -14.22
C LYS A 203 -2.95 18.60 -13.56
N ASP A 204 -2.97 17.50 -14.32
CA ASP A 204 -2.39 16.22 -13.89
C ASP A 204 -0.83 16.28 -13.85
N VAL A 205 -0.17 15.14 -13.56
CA VAL A 205 1.31 15.09 -13.48
C VAL A 205 2.00 15.36 -14.83
N TYR A 206 1.28 15.17 -15.94
CA TYR A 206 1.78 15.46 -17.30
C TYR A 206 1.37 16.84 -17.82
N GLY A 207 0.73 17.68 -16.97
CA GLY A 207 0.30 19.02 -17.33
C GLY A 207 -0.99 19.10 -18.15
N ARG A 208 -1.74 17.99 -18.31
CA ARG A 208 -3.02 17.96 -19.01
C ARG A 208 -4.13 18.49 -18.10
N GLU A 209 -5.05 19.26 -18.67
CA GLU A 209 -6.24 19.71 -17.93
C GLU A 209 -7.20 18.53 -17.72
N VAL A 210 -7.57 18.30 -16.46
CA VAL A 210 -8.48 17.23 -16.04
C VAL A 210 -9.43 17.78 -14.97
N VAL A 211 -10.64 17.21 -14.91
CA VAL A 211 -11.58 17.54 -13.83
C VAL A 211 -11.31 16.57 -12.67
N GLU A 212 -11.13 17.10 -11.47
CA GLU A 212 -10.96 16.31 -10.24
C GLU A 212 -12.25 15.57 -9.87
N ARG A 213 -12.54 14.52 -10.60
CA ARG A 213 -13.60 13.53 -10.35
C ARG A 213 -13.01 12.15 -10.55
N TYR A 214 -12.91 11.40 -9.48
CA TYR A 214 -12.21 10.10 -9.47
C TYR A 214 -13.21 8.94 -9.49
N THR A 215 -14.08 8.90 -10.51
CA THR A 215 -15.13 7.89 -10.63
C THR A 215 -14.55 6.50 -10.82
N LYS A 216 -13.53 6.35 -11.67
CA LYS A 216 -12.88 5.08 -11.94
C LYS A 216 -12.03 4.61 -10.76
N VAL A 217 -11.33 5.52 -10.11
CA VAL A 217 -10.59 5.22 -8.86
C VAL A 217 -11.56 4.77 -7.77
N ARG A 218 -12.75 5.36 -7.67
CA ARG A 218 -13.80 4.93 -6.74
C ARG A 218 -14.35 3.56 -7.09
N GLU A 219 -14.68 3.32 -8.38
CA GLU A 219 -15.14 2.00 -8.85
C GLU A 219 -14.11 0.91 -8.52
N PHE A 220 -12.84 1.18 -8.76
CA PHE A 220 -11.73 0.30 -8.38
C PHE A 220 -11.73 0.03 -6.87
N TYR A 221 -11.74 1.08 -6.03
CA TYR A 221 -11.74 0.93 -4.58
C TYR A 221 -12.91 0.08 -4.10
N GLU A 222 -14.13 0.37 -4.56
CA GLU A 222 -15.33 -0.38 -4.17
C GLU A 222 -15.32 -1.83 -4.67
N ALA A 223 -14.71 -2.11 -5.81
CA ALA A 223 -14.53 -3.47 -6.28
C ALA A 223 -13.49 -4.22 -5.44
N PHE A 224 -12.31 -3.64 -5.23
CA PHE A 224 -11.19 -4.27 -4.52
C PHE A 224 -11.53 -4.54 -3.05
N ARG A 225 -12.20 -3.61 -2.34
CA ARG A 225 -12.57 -3.78 -0.92
C ARG A 225 -13.44 -5.00 -0.63
N THR A 226 -14.10 -5.56 -1.64
CA THR A 226 -14.89 -6.78 -1.48
C THR A 226 -14.04 -8.04 -1.40
N ARG A 227 -12.76 -8.00 -1.78
CA ARG A 227 -11.84 -9.14 -1.79
C ARG A 227 -11.50 -9.60 -0.36
N ASP A 228 -11.27 -10.90 -0.21
CA ASP A 228 -10.87 -11.45 1.09
C ASP A 228 -9.49 -10.92 1.55
N SER A 229 -8.59 -10.63 0.61
CA SER A 229 -7.28 -10.00 0.87
C SER A 229 -7.38 -8.60 1.48
N ALA A 230 -8.43 -7.86 1.14
CA ALA A 230 -8.70 -6.51 1.60
C ALA A 230 -9.20 -6.45 3.04
N ARG A 231 -9.70 -7.56 3.60
CA ARG A 231 -10.25 -7.59 4.96
C ARG A 231 -9.18 -7.28 6.00
N ARG A 232 -9.56 -6.52 7.01
CA ARG A 232 -8.74 -6.29 8.21
C ARG A 232 -9.07 -7.35 9.24
N ASP A 233 -8.05 -8.02 9.73
CA ASP A 233 -8.18 -8.95 10.85
C ASP A 233 -7.90 -8.21 12.17
N ALA A 234 -8.96 -7.97 12.93
CA ALA A 234 -8.86 -7.30 14.23
C ALA A 234 -8.10 -8.15 15.26
N ALA A 235 -8.30 -9.46 15.27
CA ALA A 235 -7.58 -10.38 16.15
C ALA A 235 -6.08 -10.38 15.83
N ALA A 236 -5.78 -10.20 14.55
CA ALA A 236 -4.43 -10.02 14.07
C ALA A 236 -3.90 -8.57 14.21
N GLY A 237 -4.58 -7.64 14.92
CA GLY A 237 -4.13 -6.27 15.16
C GLY A 237 -3.96 -5.42 13.89
N GLU A 238 -4.73 -5.70 12.83
CA GLU A 238 -4.69 -4.92 11.60
C GLU A 238 -5.57 -3.65 11.69
N VAL A 239 -6.42 -3.57 12.70
CA VAL A 239 -7.25 -2.39 12.98
C VAL A 239 -6.48 -1.48 13.94
N PRO A 240 -6.31 -0.20 13.61
CA PRO A 240 -5.68 0.75 14.52
C PRO A 240 -6.49 0.88 15.81
N PRO A 241 -5.82 1.12 16.97
CA PRO A 241 -6.51 1.40 18.23
C PRO A 241 -7.41 2.63 18.11
N GLU A 242 -8.55 2.63 18.80
CA GLU A 242 -9.53 3.73 18.77
C GLU A 242 -8.90 5.09 19.13
N ALA A 243 -8.02 5.12 20.14
CA ALA A 243 -7.31 6.33 20.52
C ALA A 243 -6.45 6.90 19.38
N ALA A 244 -5.81 6.03 18.60
CA ALA A 244 -5.03 6.45 17.43
C ALA A 244 -5.95 6.97 16.31
N LEU A 245 -7.07 6.28 16.05
CA LEU A 245 -8.06 6.74 15.07
C LEU A 245 -8.61 8.12 15.42
N LYS A 246 -8.92 8.35 16.69
CA LYS A 246 -9.40 9.66 17.16
C LYS A 246 -8.40 10.79 16.85
N LEU A 247 -7.12 10.57 17.07
CA LEU A 247 -6.09 11.56 16.74
C LEU A 247 -5.93 11.74 15.23
N MET A 248 -5.96 10.65 14.46
CA MET A 248 -5.80 10.68 13.01
C MET A 248 -6.98 11.37 12.30
N THR A 249 -8.18 11.33 12.85
CA THR A 249 -9.36 11.97 12.29
C THR A 249 -9.57 13.42 12.76
N THR A 250 -8.70 13.95 13.64
CA THR A 250 -8.74 15.35 14.10
C THR A 250 -7.97 16.22 13.12
N TRP A 251 -8.67 16.84 12.19
CA TRP A 251 -8.11 17.70 11.16
C TRP A 251 -8.01 19.15 11.61
N ALA A 252 -6.90 19.81 11.26
CA ALA A 252 -6.76 21.24 11.43
C ALA A 252 -7.67 22.00 10.44
N GLU A 253 -8.17 23.15 10.87
CA GLU A 253 -9.04 23.99 10.04
C GLU A 253 -8.38 24.37 8.71
N GLY A 254 -9.13 24.27 7.63
CA GLY A 254 -8.71 24.67 6.29
C GLY A 254 -7.80 23.70 5.53
N VAL A 255 -7.63 22.46 6.02
CA VAL A 255 -6.88 21.41 5.31
C VAL A 255 -7.75 20.67 4.29
N LEU A 256 -8.96 20.31 4.70
CA LEU A 256 -9.95 19.57 3.89
C LEU A 256 -11.00 20.51 3.33
#